data_67a8e73f9954ca037a476df6dc37ec20
#
_entry.id   67a8e73f9954ca037a476df6dc37ec20
#
_cell.length_a   1.000
_cell.length_b   1.000
_cell.length_c   1.000
_cell.angle_alpha   90.00
_cell.angle_beta   90.00
_cell.angle_gamma   90.00
#
_symmetry.space_group_name_H-M   'P 1'
#
loop_
_entity.id
_entity.type
_entity.pdbx_description
1 polymer ?
#
loop_
_entity_poly.entity_id
_entity_poly.type
_entity_poly.pdbx_seq_one_letter_code
_entity_poly.pdbx_strand_id
1 'polypeptide(L)' 'GVVIGAVAVTHAAVVGSYYYSLPPSGCTTVIKNGISYYYCGSVYYQRSWYGNDVVYVVVNP' A
#
# COMPACT_ATOMS: atom_id res chain seq x y z
N GLY A 1 4.83 -4.15 12.29
CA GLY A 1 5.64 -3.14 11.68
C GLY A 1 5.22 -2.82 10.28
N VAL A 2 5.87 -1.87 9.72
CA VAL A 2 5.57 -1.40 8.39
C VAL A 2 6.35 -2.21 7.37
N VAL A 3 5.68 -2.66 6.33
CA VAL A 3 6.33 -3.38 5.23
C VAL A 3 6.80 -2.36 4.21
N ILE A 4 8.06 -2.43 3.84
CA ILE A 4 8.65 -1.48 2.93
C ILE A 4 8.95 -2.16 1.62
N GLY A 5 8.43 -1.63 0.54
CA GLY A 5 8.78 -2.06 -0.79
C GLY A 5 10.15 -1.52 -1.18
N ALA A 6 10.70 -2.08 -2.22
CA ALA A 6 12.06 -1.77 -2.62
C ALA A 6 12.18 -0.63 -3.62
N VAL A 7 11.15 -0.41 -4.43
CA VAL A 7 11.25 0.47 -5.60
C VAL A 7 9.97 1.29 -5.70
N ALA A 8 10.11 2.52 -6.12
CA ALA A 8 8.96 3.36 -6.43
C ALA A 8 8.14 2.72 -7.55
N VAL A 9 6.83 2.70 -7.41
CA VAL A 9 5.97 2.00 -8.35
C VAL A 9 5.36 2.93 -9.39
N THR A 10 5.17 4.18 -9.06
CA THR A 10 4.60 5.14 -10.00
C THR A 10 5.26 6.48 -9.84
N HIS A 11 4.96 7.34 -10.79
CA HIS A 11 5.44 8.70 -10.78
C HIS A 11 4.91 9.55 -9.62
N ALA A 12 3.80 9.16 -9.02
CA ALA A 12 3.17 9.95 -7.95
C ALA A 12 3.35 9.31 -6.57
N ALA A 13 3.76 8.06 -6.51
CA ALA A 13 3.84 7.34 -5.26
C ALA A 13 5.28 6.95 -4.96
N VAL A 14 5.65 7.06 -3.70
CA VAL A 14 6.97 6.67 -3.23
C VAL A 14 6.82 5.45 -2.35
N VAL A 15 7.51 4.37 -2.70
CA VAL A 15 7.49 3.14 -1.91
C VAL A 15 7.97 3.42 -0.49
N GLY A 16 7.23 2.91 0.47
CA GLY A 16 7.50 3.14 1.88
C GLY A 16 6.70 4.28 2.50
N SER A 17 6.09 5.13 1.68
CA SER A 17 5.18 6.14 2.18
C SER A 17 3.94 5.47 2.76
N TYR A 18 3.34 6.09 3.77
CA TYR A 18 2.13 5.52 4.35
C TYR A 18 1.07 6.59 4.53
N TYR A 19 -0.18 6.13 4.57
CA TYR A 19 -1.34 6.98 4.72
C TYR A 19 -2.30 6.32 5.68
N TYR A 20 -3.11 7.11 6.37
CA TYR A 20 -4.07 6.60 7.33
C TYR A 20 -5.36 6.12 6.68
N SER A 21 -5.56 6.43 5.42
CA SER A 21 -6.71 5.94 4.66
C SER A 21 -6.33 5.72 3.21
N LEU A 22 -7.09 4.85 2.55
CA LEU A 22 -6.94 4.63 1.11
C LEU A 22 -7.63 5.76 0.34
N PRO A 23 -7.27 5.94 -0.95
CA PRO A 23 -8.02 6.83 -1.81
C PRO A 23 -9.51 6.47 -1.80
N PRO A 24 -10.39 7.45 -1.98
CA PRO A 24 -11.83 7.25 -1.78
C PRO A 24 -12.49 6.36 -2.86
N SER A 25 -11.83 6.10 -3.96
CA SER A 25 -12.43 5.29 -5.03
C SER A 25 -11.35 4.63 -5.86
N GLY A 26 -11.78 3.65 -6.66
CA GLY A 26 -10.88 3.01 -7.61
C GLY A 26 -9.95 1.97 -7.01
N CYS A 27 -10.26 1.45 -5.84
CA CYS A 27 -9.44 0.43 -5.20
C CYS A 27 -9.99 -0.96 -5.41
N THR A 28 -9.08 -1.90 -5.66
CA THR A 28 -9.40 -3.32 -5.84
C THR A 28 -8.45 -4.13 -4.97
N THR A 29 -8.95 -5.19 -4.39
CA THR A 29 -8.08 -6.11 -3.63
C THR A 29 -7.40 -7.06 -4.59
N VAL A 30 -6.09 -7.19 -4.46
CA VAL A 30 -5.27 -8.10 -5.26
C VAL A 30 -4.49 -8.98 -4.31
N ILE A 31 -4.44 -10.28 -4.60
CA ILE A 31 -3.71 -11.23 -3.78
C ILE A 31 -2.51 -11.73 -4.58
N LYS A 32 -1.33 -11.58 -4.02
CA LYS A 32 -0.09 -12.09 -4.60
C LYS A 32 0.68 -12.85 -3.55
N ASN A 33 1.06 -14.09 -3.85
CA ASN A 33 1.81 -14.94 -2.94
C ASN A 33 1.14 -15.08 -1.57
N GLY A 34 -0.20 -15.11 -1.55
CA GLY A 34 -0.94 -15.24 -0.31
C GLY A 34 -1.08 -13.96 0.50
N ILE A 35 -0.58 -12.84 -0.01
CA ILE A 35 -0.65 -11.56 0.66
C ILE A 35 -1.66 -10.66 -0.07
N SER A 36 -2.55 -10.04 0.71
CA SER A 36 -3.55 -9.12 0.16
C SER A 36 -3.00 -7.72 0.03
N TYR A 37 -3.22 -7.13 -1.12
CA TYR A 37 -2.86 -5.74 -1.40
C TYR A 37 -4.08 -4.99 -1.89
N TYR A 38 -4.07 -3.67 -1.73
CA TYR A 38 -5.07 -2.79 -2.33
C TYR A 38 -4.44 -2.11 -3.53
N TYR A 39 -5.05 -2.27 -4.68
CA TYR A 39 -4.56 -1.65 -5.90
C TYR A 39 -5.45 -0.46 -6.22
N CYS A 40 -4.93 0.72 -6.06
CA CYS A 40 -5.67 1.97 -6.22
C CYS A 40 -4.90 2.89 -7.15
N GLY A 41 -5.50 3.20 -8.30
CA GLY A 41 -4.92 4.17 -9.23
C GLY A 41 -3.48 3.85 -9.61
N SER A 42 -3.21 2.60 -9.97
CA SER A 42 -1.89 2.10 -10.36
C SER A 42 -0.87 2.03 -9.21
N VAL A 43 -1.33 2.13 -7.99
CA VAL A 43 -0.46 2.05 -6.82
C VAL A 43 -0.94 0.90 -5.94
N TYR A 44 0.01 0.09 -5.46
CA TYR A 44 -0.29 -0.98 -4.51
C TYR A 44 -0.06 -0.50 -3.09
N TYR A 45 -0.99 -0.82 -2.22
CA TYR A 45 -0.89 -0.51 -0.80
C TYR A 45 -1.01 -1.81 -0.01
N GLN A 46 -0.32 -1.88 1.11
CA GLN A 46 -0.46 -2.99 2.05
C GLN A 46 -0.87 -2.42 3.40
N ARG A 47 -1.89 -3.02 4.00
CA ARG A 47 -2.31 -2.62 5.34
C ARG A 47 -1.25 -3.02 6.34
N SER A 48 -0.92 -2.12 7.23
CA SER A 48 0.05 -2.36 8.28
C SER A 48 -0.36 -1.60 9.53
N TRP A 49 0.48 -1.67 10.54
CA TRP A 49 0.23 -0.99 11.80
C TRP A 49 1.36 0.00 12.08
N TYR A 50 0.98 1.15 12.58
CA TYR A 50 1.92 2.13 13.07
C TYR A 50 1.49 2.49 14.49
N GLY A 51 2.17 1.91 15.49
CA GLY A 51 1.67 1.96 16.85
C GLY A 51 0.35 1.21 16.95
N ASN A 52 -0.70 1.88 17.36
CA ASN A 52 -2.04 1.31 17.46
C ASN A 52 -2.93 1.66 16.27
N ASP A 53 -2.38 2.33 15.26
CA ASP A 53 -3.14 2.80 14.12
C ASP A 53 -2.91 1.92 12.91
N VAL A 54 -3.98 1.71 12.13
CA VAL A 54 -3.87 1.05 10.84
C VAL A 54 -3.39 2.08 9.82
N VAL A 55 -2.38 1.70 9.06
CA VAL A 55 -1.87 2.52 7.96
C VAL A 55 -1.82 1.70 6.69
N TYR A 56 -1.77 2.39 5.57
CA TYR A 56 -1.66 1.79 4.25
C TYR A 56 -0.34 2.25 3.65
N VAL A 57 0.54 1.30 3.42
CA VAL A 57 1.91 1.56 2.98
C VAL A 57 2.01 1.28 1.50
N VAL A 58 2.61 2.21 0.77
CA VAL A 58 2.87 2.02 -0.65
C VAL A 58 3.96 0.97 -0.81
N VAL A 59 3.67 -0.06 -1.58
CA VAL A 59 4.59 -1.18 -1.78
C VAL A 59 4.71 -1.49 -3.27
N ASN A 60 5.75 -2.24 -3.59
CA ASN A 60 5.94 -2.79 -4.92
C ASN A 60 6.00 -4.32 -4.79
N PRO A 61 4.85 -4.98 -4.90
CA PRO A 61 4.79 -6.43 -4.66
C PRO A 61 5.53 -7.26 -5.68
#